data_69f64b59d463adb5ac8a2490855bb097
#
_entry.id   69f64b59d463adb5ac8a2490855bb097
#
_cell.length_a   1.000
_cell.length_b   1.000
_cell.length_c   1.000
_cell.angle_alpha   90.00
_cell.angle_beta   90.00
_cell.angle_gamma   90.00
#
_symmetry.space_group_name_H-M   'P 1'
#
loop_
_entity.id
_entity.type
_entity.pdbx_description
1 polymer ?
#
loop_
_entity_poly.entity_id
_entity_poly.type
_entity_poly.pdbx_seq_one_letter_code
_entity_poly.pdbx_strand_id
1 'polypeptide(L)'
;RKVIDTYNMEWREATRFYRQVKTAAYEPTHESKKFDFSFSDGKGRQLLLMYVVPILVGLKIVDISLYNQFVCGKSSKPLMDIYKDSDKGKWLATRLLNRNEAFEVEEGKSVVTVEQKIQQLYDAIFVTEYTGNVYHTILGEYEFDDNSKNFVKSVESMLSVYADYNI
;
A
#
# COMPACT_ATOMS: atom_id res chain seq x y z
N ARG A 1 -14.76 0.05 0.56
CA ARG A 1 -15.77 0.84 -0.13
C ARG A 1 -15.16 1.82 -1.12
N LYS A 2 -14.24 2.71 -0.73
CA LYS A 2 -13.63 3.70 -1.65
C LYS A 2 -13.03 3.12 -2.92
N VAL A 3 -12.31 2.00 -2.86
CA VAL A 3 -11.75 1.34 -4.05
C VAL A 3 -12.88 0.91 -4.99
N ILE A 4 -13.93 0.33 -4.46
CA ILE A 4 -15.12 -0.08 -5.24
C ILE A 4 -15.76 1.12 -5.93
N ASP A 5 -15.96 2.20 -5.19
CA ASP A 5 -16.58 3.42 -5.69
C ASP A 5 -15.69 4.13 -6.73
N THR A 6 -14.37 4.20 -6.49
CA THR A 6 -13.40 4.84 -7.41
C THR A 6 -13.31 4.13 -8.74
N TYR A 7 -13.38 2.80 -8.75
CA TYR A 7 -13.27 1.99 -9.97
C TYR A 7 -14.62 1.52 -10.53
N ASN A 8 -15.75 2.02 -9.99
CA ASN A 8 -17.11 1.69 -10.44
C ASN A 8 -17.33 0.17 -10.57
N MET A 9 -16.86 -0.60 -9.59
CA MET A 9 -16.95 -2.06 -9.64
C MET A 9 -18.41 -2.53 -9.65
N GLU A 10 -18.73 -3.42 -10.59
CA GLU A 10 -20.01 -4.13 -10.60
C GLU A 10 -20.14 -5.09 -9.41
N TRP A 11 -21.35 -5.57 -9.14
CA TRP A 11 -21.63 -6.46 -7.99
C TRP A 11 -20.72 -7.70 -7.96
N ARG A 12 -20.45 -8.32 -9.10
CA ARG A 12 -19.58 -9.50 -9.19
C ARG A 12 -18.14 -9.16 -8.84
N GLU A 13 -17.63 -8.06 -9.36
CA GLU A 13 -16.28 -7.54 -9.10
C GLU A 13 -16.13 -7.13 -7.63
N ALA A 14 -17.13 -6.42 -7.07
CA ALA A 14 -17.14 -6.05 -5.66
C ALA A 14 -17.13 -7.28 -4.73
N THR A 15 -17.90 -8.32 -5.06
CA THR A 15 -17.92 -9.59 -4.29
C THR A 15 -16.56 -10.28 -4.36
N ARG A 16 -15.96 -10.35 -5.55
CA ARG A 16 -14.61 -10.89 -5.75
C ARG A 16 -13.57 -10.08 -4.99
N PHE A 17 -13.66 -8.76 -5.06
CA PHE A 17 -12.79 -7.83 -4.34
C PHE A 17 -12.80 -8.10 -2.83
N TYR A 18 -13.96 -8.15 -2.19
CA TYR A 18 -14.05 -8.42 -0.74
C TYR A 18 -13.46 -9.78 -0.37
N ARG A 19 -13.72 -10.81 -1.17
CA ARG A 19 -13.16 -12.15 -0.95
C ARG A 19 -11.63 -12.12 -1.03
N GLN A 20 -11.07 -11.52 -2.06
CA GLN A 20 -9.62 -11.47 -2.26
C GLN A 20 -8.92 -10.58 -1.22
N VAL A 21 -9.50 -9.44 -0.82
CA VAL A 21 -8.95 -8.61 0.28
C VAL A 21 -8.91 -9.41 1.59
N LYS A 22 -9.97 -10.15 1.89
CA LYS A 22 -10.02 -11.01 3.09
C LYS A 22 -8.93 -12.09 3.03
N THR A 23 -8.78 -12.76 1.90
CA THR A 23 -7.73 -13.77 1.71
C THR A 23 -6.34 -13.17 1.81
N ALA A 24 -6.08 -12.04 1.16
CA ALA A 24 -4.81 -11.31 1.23
C ALA A 24 -4.46 -10.84 2.66
N ALA A 25 -5.46 -10.55 3.47
CA ALA A 25 -5.25 -10.19 4.87
C ALA A 25 -4.92 -11.41 5.75
N TYR A 26 -5.43 -12.59 5.39
CA TYR A 26 -5.37 -13.78 6.22
C TYR A 26 -4.22 -14.73 5.85
N GLU A 27 -4.05 -15.07 4.58
CA GLU A 27 -3.08 -16.08 4.14
C GLU A 27 -1.62 -15.70 4.37
N PRO A 28 -1.15 -14.46 4.07
CA PRO A 28 0.21 -14.07 4.38
C PRO A 28 0.55 -14.14 5.88
N THR A 29 -0.49 -14.17 6.76
CA THR A 29 -0.30 -14.33 8.19
C THR A 29 -0.10 -15.78 8.60
N HIS A 30 -0.65 -16.74 7.87
CA HIS A 30 -0.53 -18.18 8.17
C HIS A 30 0.74 -18.80 7.60
N GLU A 31 1.17 -18.38 6.41
CA GLU A 31 2.46 -18.80 5.84
C GLU A 31 3.66 -18.20 6.57
N SER A 32 3.45 -17.14 7.35
CA SER A 32 4.50 -16.45 8.13
C SER A 32 5.14 -17.32 9.24
N LYS A 33 4.64 -18.53 9.49
CA LYS A 33 5.42 -19.53 10.26
C LYS A 33 6.69 -20.00 9.53
N LYS A 34 6.81 -19.75 8.21
CA LYS A 34 8.02 -20.04 7.41
C LYS A 34 8.85 -18.79 7.09
N PHE A 35 8.27 -17.62 7.15
CA PHE A 35 8.95 -16.35 6.97
C PHE A 35 8.78 -15.57 8.27
N ASP A 36 9.90 -15.31 8.93
CA ASP A 36 9.93 -14.46 10.13
C ASP A 36 9.65 -13.01 9.71
N PHE A 37 8.37 -12.69 9.50
CA PHE A 37 7.91 -11.33 9.26
C PHE A 37 7.89 -10.57 10.57
N SER A 38 9.04 -10.39 11.17
CA SER A 38 9.20 -9.43 12.24
C SER A 38 9.16 -8.01 11.66
N PHE A 39 7.99 -7.54 11.28
CA PHE A 39 7.72 -6.11 11.43
C PHE A 39 7.95 -5.82 12.91
N SER A 40 8.91 -4.99 13.23
CA SER A 40 9.35 -4.72 14.59
C SER A 40 8.22 -4.29 15.53
N ASP A 41 7.04 -3.94 15.01
CA ASP A 41 5.86 -3.57 15.78
C ASP A 41 4.48 -3.92 15.16
N GLY A 42 4.44 -4.55 14.00
CA GLY A 42 3.19 -4.86 13.28
C GLY A 42 2.44 -3.66 12.66
N LYS A 43 2.83 -2.42 12.97
CA LYS A 43 2.14 -1.22 12.51
C LYS A 43 2.29 -1.00 11.00
N GLY A 44 3.50 -1.16 10.47
CA GLY A 44 3.76 -1.02 9.04
C GLY A 44 2.94 -2.00 8.22
N ARG A 45 2.84 -3.26 8.64
CA ARG A 45 1.99 -4.27 8.02
C ARG A 45 0.51 -3.89 8.06
N GLN A 46 0.03 -3.42 9.20
CA GLN A 46 -1.36 -2.99 9.35
C GLN A 46 -1.67 -1.82 8.40
N LEU A 47 -0.74 -0.87 8.24
CA LEU A 47 -0.86 0.22 7.28
C LEU A 47 -0.96 -0.33 5.85
N LEU A 48 -0.08 -1.25 5.46
CA LEU A 48 -0.11 -1.85 4.13
C LEU A 48 -1.42 -2.60 3.85
N LEU A 49 -1.91 -3.37 4.81
CA LEU A 49 -3.21 -4.07 4.73
C LEU A 49 -4.38 -3.11 4.56
N MET A 50 -4.35 -1.97 5.23
CA MET A 50 -5.46 -1.01 5.21
C MET A 50 -5.46 -0.10 3.97
N TYR A 51 -4.30 0.23 3.43
CA TYR A 51 -4.16 1.29 2.42
C TYR A 51 -3.64 0.81 1.08
N VAL A 52 -2.78 -0.20 1.04
CA VAL A 52 -2.13 -0.65 -0.19
C VAL A 52 -2.78 -1.92 -0.75
N VAL A 53 -2.99 -2.92 0.07
CA VAL A 53 -3.55 -4.22 -0.37
C VAL A 53 -4.91 -4.07 -1.06
N PRO A 54 -5.87 -3.27 -0.58
CA PRO A 54 -7.13 -3.07 -1.29
C PRO A 54 -6.96 -2.48 -2.69
N ILE A 55 -5.95 -1.64 -2.90
CA ILE A 55 -5.65 -1.08 -4.22
C ILE A 55 -5.09 -2.16 -5.14
N LEU A 56 -4.14 -2.97 -4.67
CA LEU A 56 -3.58 -4.09 -5.43
C LEU A 56 -4.68 -5.05 -5.90
N VAL A 57 -5.56 -5.44 -4.98
CA VAL A 57 -6.69 -6.33 -5.29
C VAL A 57 -7.65 -5.67 -6.29
N GLY A 58 -8.00 -4.42 -6.06
CA GLY A 58 -8.91 -3.67 -6.94
C GLY A 58 -8.39 -3.55 -8.35
N LEU A 59 -7.16 -3.10 -8.52
CA LEU A 59 -6.51 -2.96 -9.82
C LEU A 59 -6.38 -4.30 -10.56
N LYS A 60 -6.03 -5.37 -9.84
CA LYS A 60 -5.91 -6.71 -10.43
C LYS A 60 -7.23 -7.19 -11.03
N ILE A 61 -8.37 -6.76 -10.48
CA ILE A 61 -9.71 -7.12 -10.96
C ILE A 61 -10.14 -6.26 -12.15
N VAL A 62 -9.90 -4.94 -12.10
CA VAL A 62 -10.52 -3.98 -13.03
C VAL A 62 -9.58 -3.47 -14.12
N ASP A 63 -8.27 -3.37 -13.84
CA ASP A 63 -7.29 -2.79 -14.77
C ASP A 63 -5.90 -3.40 -14.56
N ILE A 64 -5.63 -4.49 -15.25
CA ILE A 64 -4.35 -5.20 -15.17
C ILE A 64 -3.18 -4.35 -15.71
N SER A 65 -3.41 -3.44 -16.63
CA SER A 65 -2.37 -2.57 -17.16
C SER A 65 -1.92 -1.57 -16.11
N LEU A 66 -2.87 -0.92 -15.44
CA LEU A 66 -2.60 0.00 -14.35
C LEU A 66 -2.02 -0.72 -13.12
N TYR A 67 -2.49 -1.96 -12.84
CA TYR A 67 -1.88 -2.83 -11.83
C TYR A 67 -0.38 -3.02 -12.08
N ASN A 68 -0.01 -3.42 -13.29
CA ASN A 68 1.40 -3.64 -13.64
C ASN A 68 2.24 -2.36 -13.52
N GLN A 69 1.71 -1.21 -13.94
CA GLN A 69 2.39 0.08 -13.78
C GLN A 69 2.57 0.43 -12.28
N PHE A 70 1.57 0.15 -11.47
CA PHE A 70 1.59 0.43 -10.04
C PHE A 70 2.65 -0.41 -9.31
N VAL A 71 2.66 -1.74 -9.50
CA VAL A 71 3.61 -2.64 -8.81
C VAL A 71 5.04 -2.50 -9.32
N CYS A 72 5.24 -2.06 -10.57
CA CYS A 72 6.56 -1.79 -11.13
C CYS A 72 7.12 -0.40 -10.78
N GLY A 73 6.51 0.33 -9.87
CA GLY A 73 7.01 1.66 -9.46
C GLY A 73 6.82 2.77 -10.49
N LYS A 74 5.97 2.57 -11.52
CA LYS A 74 5.81 3.51 -12.63
C LYS A 74 4.67 4.51 -12.45
N SER A 75 3.72 4.23 -11.57
CA SER A 75 2.54 5.08 -11.38
C SER A 75 1.98 4.99 -9.97
N SER A 76 2.06 6.08 -9.22
CA SER A 76 1.38 6.25 -7.93
C SER A 76 -0.08 6.66 -8.06
N LYS A 77 -0.56 6.86 -9.30
CA LYS A 77 -1.92 7.36 -9.59
C LYS A 77 -3.02 6.66 -8.80
N PRO A 78 -3.05 5.32 -8.66
CA PRO A 78 -4.09 4.64 -7.89
C PRO A 78 -4.17 5.08 -6.41
N LEU A 79 -3.02 5.28 -5.74
CA LEU A 79 -3.00 5.80 -4.38
C LEU A 79 -3.52 7.24 -4.33
N MET A 80 -3.09 8.08 -5.28
CA MET A 80 -3.50 9.47 -5.38
C MET A 80 -5.00 9.59 -5.62
N ASP A 81 -5.57 8.88 -6.59
CA ASP A 81 -6.98 8.95 -6.94
C ASP A 81 -7.90 8.59 -5.76
N ILE A 82 -7.45 7.67 -4.90
CA ILE A 82 -8.24 7.20 -3.75
C ILE A 82 -8.06 8.09 -2.52
N TYR A 83 -6.86 8.59 -2.27
CA TYR A 83 -6.52 9.15 -0.96
C TYR A 83 -6.27 10.66 -0.94
N LYS A 84 -5.74 11.30 -2.00
CA LYS A 84 -5.27 12.70 -1.93
C LYS A 84 -6.30 13.70 -1.39
N ASP A 85 -7.57 13.56 -1.77
CA ASP A 85 -8.65 14.48 -1.38
C ASP A 85 -9.60 13.88 -0.31
N SER A 86 -9.20 12.79 0.34
CA SER A 86 -10.06 12.09 1.29
C SER A 86 -9.62 12.29 2.74
N ASP A 87 -10.58 12.30 3.66
CA ASP A 87 -10.27 12.34 5.10
C ASP A 87 -9.38 11.17 5.53
N LYS A 88 -9.59 9.99 4.93
CA LYS A 88 -8.74 8.82 5.17
C LYS A 88 -7.30 9.03 4.68
N GLY A 89 -7.12 9.73 3.57
CA GLY A 89 -5.80 10.10 3.07
C GLY A 89 -5.14 11.18 3.92
N LYS A 90 -5.89 12.17 4.38
CA LYS A 90 -5.38 13.17 5.35
C LYS A 90 -4.92 12.51 6.64
N TRP A 91 -5.73 11.58 7.17
CA TRP A 91 -5.37 10.81 8.36
C TRP A 91 -4.10 9.96 8.13
N LEU A 92 -4.00 9.28 7.00
CA LEU A 92 -2.79 8.54 6.60
C LEU A 92 -1.58 9.47 6.54
N ALA A 93 -1.68 10.56 5.81
CA ALA A 93 -0.59 11.52 5.63
C ALA A 93 -0.12 12.12 6.96
N THR A 94 -1.04 12.40 7.90
CA THR A 94 -0.70 12.87 9.26
C THR A 94 0.19 11.86 9.99
N ARG A 95 -0.08 10.57 9.87
CA ARG A 95 0.73 9.52 10.52
C ARG A 95 2.09 9.30 9.86
N LEU A 96 2.23 9.74 8.60
CA LEU A 96 3.49 9.67 7.85
C LEU A 96 4.37 10.93 8.04
N LEU A 97 3.93 11.93 8.80
CA LEU A 97 4.72 13.12 9.09
C LEU A 97 5.93 12.79 9.97
N ASN A 98 7.09 13.21 9.54
CA ASN A 98 8.28 13.21 10.37
C ASN A 98 8.23 14.37 11.38
N ARG A 99 9.05 14.32 12.42
CA ARG A 99 9.05 15.32 13.52
C ARG A 99 9.31 16.75 13.06
N ASN A 100 10.05 16.91 11.96
CA ASN A 100 10.43 18.19 11.36
C ASN A 100 9.52 18.61 10.20
N GLU A 101 8.34 18.01 10.05
CA GLU A 101 7.39 18.29 8.99
C GLU A 101 6.03 18.73 9.57
N ALA A 102 5.32 19.58 8.83
CA ALA A 102 3.95 20.01 9.13
C ALA A 102 3.17 20.26 7.83
N PHE A 103 1.83 20.22 7.87
CA PHE A 103 0.98 20.60 6.72
C PHE A 103 0.77 22.12 6.61
N GLU A 104 1.01 22.85 7.67
CA GLU A 104 0.90 24.29 7.72
C GLU A 104 2.24 24.90 8.18
N VAL A 105 2.39 26.20 7.98
CA VAL A 105 3.60 26.90 8.39
C VAL A 105 3.74 26.85 9.92
N GLU A 106 4.80 26.19 10.36
CA GLU A 106 5.17 26.02 11.77
C GLU A 106 6.68 26.27 11.92
N GLU A 107 7.08 27.02 12.96
CA GLU A 107 8.47 27.36 13.19
C GLU A 107 9.35 26.12 13.37
N GLY A 108 10.46 26.07 12.64
CA GLY A 108 11.42 24.94 12.67
C GLY A 108 10.98 23.70 11.93
N LYS A 109 9.83 23.73 11.20
CA LYS A 109 9.35 22.61 10.41
C LYS A 109 9.27 22.92 8.92
N SER A 110 9.47 21.90 8.11
CA SER A 110 9.25 21.93 6.66
C SER A 110 7.77 21.73 6.36
N VAL A 111 7.21 22.56 5.48
CA VAL A 111 5.82 22.38 5.02
C VAL A 111 5.77 21.30 3.96
N VAL A 112 4.88 20.32 4.15
CA VAL A 112 4.61 19.22 3.21
C VAL A 112 3.14 19.13 2.89
N THR A 113 2.79 18.47 1.78
CA THR A 113 1.39 18.25 1.40
C THR A 113 0.96 16.80 1.63
N VAL A 114 -0.35 16.55 1.61
CA VAL A 114 -0.92 15.21 1.69
C VAL A 114 -0.42 14.35 0.51
N GLU A 115 -0.39 14.92 -0.70
CA GLU A 115 0.11 14.25 -1.89
C GLU A 115 1.58 13.85 -1.76
N GLN A 116 2.42 14.75 -1.23
CA GLN A 116 3.83 14.43 -1.00
C GLN A 116 4.01 13.24 -0.06
N LYS A 117 3.23 13.16 1.01
CA LYS A 117 3.29 12.03 1.95
C LYS A 117 2.78 10.73 1.33
N ILE A 118 1.72 10.77 0.53
CA ILE A 118 1.22 9.61 -0.21
C ILE A 118 2.24 9.16 -1.27
N GLN A 119 2.90 10.09 -1.96
CA GLN A 119 3.95 9.78 -2.92
C GLN A 119 5.15 9.12 -2.21
N GLN A 120 5.59 9.64 -1.09
CA GLN A 120 6.68 9.05 -0.31
C GLN A 120 6.36 7.63 0.16
N LEU A 121 5.11 7.35 0.57
CA LEU A 121 4.68 6.00 0.89
C LEU A 121 4.79 5.06 -0.32
N TYR A 122 4.31 5.51 -1.48
CA TYR A 122 4.42 4.75 -2.73
C TYR A 122 5.87 4.46 -3.09
N ASP A 123 6.72 5.49 -3.06
CA ASP A 123 8.14 5.37 -3.39
C ASP A 123 8.86 4.41 -2.43
N ALA A 124 8.55 4.48 -1.14
CA ALA A 124 9.10 3.60 -0.13
C ALA A 124 8.79 2.11 -0.39
N ILE A 125 7.68 1.79 -1.04
CA ILE A 125 7.25 0.40 -1.24
C ILE A 125 7.64 -0.11 -2.63
N PHE A 126 7.47 0.72 -3.68
CA PHE A 126 7.53 0.27 -5.07
C PHE A 126 8.70 0.84 -5.89
N VAL A 127 9.25 1.99 -5.51
CA VAL A 127 10.24 2.71 -6.34
C VAL A 127 11.66 2.57 -5.82
N THR A 128 11.86 2.58 -4.50
CA THR A 128 13.20 2.58 -3.90
C THR A 128 13.95 1.29 -4.24
N GLU A 129 15.00 1.41 -5.04
CA GLU A 129 15.86 0.30 -5.42
C GLU A 129 16.84 -0.05 -4.29
N TYR A 130 17.14 -1.34 -4.20
CA TYR A 130 18.13 -1.88 -3.28
C TYR A 130 19.53 -1.52 -3.76
N THR A 131 20.25 -0.68 -3.04
CA THR A 131 21.65 -0.33 -3.31
C THR A 131 22.63 -1.00 -2.34
N GLY A 132 22.53 -2.32 -2.16
CA GLY A 132 23.55 -3.14 -1.50
C GLY A 132 23.64 -3.06 0.02
N ASN A 133 22.96 -2.12 0.68
CA ASN A 133 22.81 -2.03 2.13
C ASN A 133 21.33 -2.13 2.51
N VAL A 134 21.06 -2.59 3.73
CA VAL A 134 19.69 -2.81 4.23
C VAL A 134 18.77 -1.65 3.85
N TYR A 135 17.75 -1.94 3.03
CA TYR A 135 16.72 -0.97 2.68
C TYR A 135 15.95 -0.57 3.94
N HIS A 136 15.88 0.72 4.18
CA HIS A 136 15.21 1.25 5.36
C HIS A 136 14.73 2.68 5.09
N THR A 137 13.42 2.88 5.11
CA THR A 137 12.79 4.20 5.00
C THR A 137 11.86 4.44 6.18
N ILE A 138 12.04 5.54 6.88
CA ILE A 138 11.17 5.96 7.98
C ILE A 138 10.25 7.07 7.48
N LEU A 139 8.94 6.87 7.66
CA LEU A 139 7.90 7.86 7.42
C LEU A 139 7.03 7.96 8.68
N GLY A 140 7.19 9.05 9.43
CA GLY A 140 6.51 9.24 10.71
C GLY A 140 6.87 8.16 11.72
N GLU A 141 5.86 7.40 12.15
CA GLU A 141 6.02 6.29 13.10
C GLU A 141 6.23 4.92 12.42
N TYR A 142 6.29 4.88 11.08
CA TYR A 142 6.39 3.66 10.30
C TYR A 142 7.78 3.49 9.72
N GLU A 143 8.24 2.25 9.80
CA GLU A 143 9.48 1.79 9.19
C GLU A 143 9.14 0.85 8.03
N PHE A 144 9.68 1.16 6.86
CA PHE A 144 9.55 0.34 5.65
C PHE A 144 10.92 -0.24 5.31
N ASP A 145 11.00 -1.55 5.30
CA ASP A 145 12.19 -2.35 5.08
C ASP A 145 11.95 -3.46 4.03
N ASP A 146 12.89 -4.36 3.90
CA ASP A 146 12.75 -5.52 3.02
C ASP A 146 11.55 -6.41 3.38
N ASN A 147 11.16 -6.49 4.66
CA ASN A 147 10.00 -7.26 5.09
C ASN A 147 8.70 -6.63 4.56
N SER A 148 8.62 -5.29 4.51
CA SER A 148 7.49 -4.57 3.93
C SER A 148 7.32 -4.91 2.45
N LYS A 149 8.43 -4.91 1.70
CA LYS A 149 8.44 -5.30 0.27
C LYS A 149 8.10 -6.76 0.07
N ASN A 150 8.65 -7.66 0.88
CA ASN A 150 8.37 -9.08 0.81
C ASN A 150 6.90 -9.39 1.11
N PHE A 151 6.30 -8.67 2.06
CA PHE A 151 4.87 -8.76 2.32
C PHE A 151 4.04 -8.39 1.08
N VAL A 152 4.33 -7.26 0.45
CA VAL A 152 3.63 -6.83 -0.78
C VAL A 152 3.83 -7.84 -1.91
N LYS A 153 5.05 -8.35 -2.13
CA LYS A 153 5.34 -9.41 -3.11
C LYS A 153 4.57 -10.71 -2.83
N SER A 154 4.40 -11.07 -1.56
CA SER A 154 3.58 -12.24 -1.18
C SER A 154 2.12 -12.04 -1.56
N VAL A 155 1.57 -10.84 -1.36
CA VAL A 155 0.22 -10.49 -1.81
C VAL A 155 0.12 -10.54 -3.34
N GLU A 156 1.09 -10.00 -4.07
CA GLU A 156 1.14 -10.05 -5.54
C GLU A 156 1.16 -11.50 -6.05
N SER A 157 1.99 -12.35 -5.45
CA SER A 157 2.08 -13.78 -5.80
C SER A 157 0.75 -14.50 -5.58
N MET A 158 0.12 -14.26 -4.44
CA MET A 158 -1.21 -14.79 -4.13
C MET A 158 -2.26 -14.35 -5.16
N LEU A 159 -2.30 -13.05 -5.48
CA LEU A 159 -3.24 -12.51 -6.48
C LEU A 159 -3.01 -13.11 -7.88
N SER A 160 -1.79 -13.49 -8.22
CA SER A 160 -1.46 -14.15 -9.48
C SER A 160 -2.04 -15.57 -9.54
N VAL A 161 -1.91 -16.34 -8.47
CA VAL A 161 -2.48 -17.70 -8.37
C VAL A 161 -4.01 -17.66 -8.49
N TYR A 162 -4.68 -16.73 -7.81
CA TYR A 162 -6.15 -16.63 -7.85
C TYR A 162 -6.70 -16.11 -9.18
N ALA A 163 -5.88 -15.45 -10.02
CA ALA A 163 -6.31 -15.07 -11.37
C ALA A 163 -6.57 -16.28 -12.26
N ASP A 164 -5.83 -17.37 -12.05
CA ASP A 164 -5.90 -18.59 -12.88
C ASP A 164 -7.07 -19.53 -12.49
N TYR A 165 -7.66 -19.36 -11.31
CA TYR A 165 -8.76 -20.19 -10.79
C TYR A 165 -10.17 -19.63 -11.07
N ASN A 166 -10.31 -18.54 -11.82
CA ASN A 166 -11.61 -17.94 -12.14
C ASN A 166 -11.99 -18.15 -13.61
N ILE A 167 -12.03 -19.41 -14.02
CA ILE A 167 -12.77 -19.83 -15.20
C ILE A 167 -14.21 -20.19 -14.81
#